data_8564708b53238e4281d7e56c2a1b4809
#
_entry.id   8564708b53238e4281d7e56c2a1b4809
#
_cell.length_a   1.000
_cell.length_b   1.000
_cell.length_c   1.000
_cell.angle_alpha   90.00
_cell.angle_beta   90.00
_cell.angle_gamma   90.00
#
_symmetry.space_group_name_H-M   'P 1'
#
loop_
_entity.id
_entity.type
_entity.pdbx_description
1 polymer ?
#
loop_
_entity_poly.entity_id
_entity_poly.type
_entity_poly.pdbx_seq_one_letter_code
_entity_poly.pdbx_strand_id
1 'polypeptide(L)'
;MPDAHSPHAPPAAHAATEPDEVAVPTLIGERVRLRALTERDLDGITALATDGDSVRWTTIPHPYPPDGAREHLAATREQWRTGPAQGGPLCWAVETADHPFAGMIDVRPAPARWELGYALHPAARGLRLMPDAIRLASGWAFGQGAQTVSAYVVRGNWASRRVLWSCGFTVHPALPGWLPGRDGPPQDCWPATLPAGAPMTPAHRWTLAPRLAADGVALRPWRDDDVPREEPDHPAHYMSAPAPTAGTLADWLLDRREWVAAGRAVHWCVADARTDEALGEVGLFTRAPSELGDEAELGYQLFPGARGRGVMRTAARLAVDHAVSDLGFRRFTASCASDNAASAAVLRRLGFREWGREPAAHDLPGGGTADEVHWELTRGGAAGTGSR
;
A
#
# COMPACT_ATOMS: atom_id res chain seq x y z
N MET A 1 -81.48 7.68 51.60
CA MET A 1 -80.48 6.79 51.10
C MET A 1 -79.76 7.46 49.98
N PRO A 2 -78.55 7.99 50.17
CA PRO A 2 -77.67 8.32 49.08
C PRO A 2 -76.41 7.49 49.20
N ASP A 3 -75.94 7.07 47.98
CA ASP A 3 -74.84 6.20 47.74
C ASP A 3 -73.50 6.88 48.04
N ALA A 4 -72.60 6.08 48.61
CA ALA A 4 -71.23 6.48 48.89
C ALA A 4 -70.36 6.39 47.58
N HIS A 5 -69.81 7.54 47.21
CA HIS A 5 -68.73 7.54 46.18
C HIS A 5 -67.39 7.25 46.85
N SER A 6 -66.77 6.10 46.45
CA SER A 6 -65.38 5.85 46.73
C SER A 6 -64.50 6.67 45.75
N PRO A 7 -63.37 7.26 46.17
CA PRO A 7 -62.46 7.93 45.29
C PRO A 7 -61.56 6.91 44.54
N HIS A 8 -61.56 7.00 43.22
CA HIS A 8 -60.61 6.27 42.35
C HIS A 8 -59.18 6.77 42.63
N ALA A 9 -58.28 5.85 42.94
CA ALA A 9 -56.86 6.09 42.99
C ALA A 9 -56.31 6.31 41.54
N PRO A 10 -55.37 7.24 41.31
CA PRO A 10 -54.76 7.43 40.01
C PRO A 10 -53.92 6.22 39.63
N PRO A 11 -53.83 5.86 38.30
CA PRO A 11 -52.97 4.76 37.85
C PRO A 11 -51.52 5.08 38.15
N ALA A 12 -50.80 4.06 38.62
CA ALA A 12 -49.35 4.11 38.83
C ALA A 12 -48.64 4.56 37.55
N ALA A 13 -47.78 5.56 37.70
CA ALA A 13 -46.87 5.99 36.63
C ALA A 13 -46.05 4.80 36.19
N HIS A 14 -46.19 4.38 34.93
CA HIS A 14 -45.25 3.48 34.32
C HIS A 14 -43.86 4.12 34.37
N ALA A 15 -42.95 3.48 35.09
CA ALA A 15 -41.53 3.80 34.99
C ALA A 15 -41.14 3.70 33.52
N ALA A 16 -40.68 4.81 32.97
CA ALA A 16 -40.07 4.82 31.65
C ALA A 16 -38.91 3.86 31.71
N THR A 17 -39.03 2.75 31.00
CA THR A 17 -37.90 1.85 30.70
C THR A 17 -36.87 2.72 29.99
N GLU A 18 -35.68 2.86 30.55
CA GLU A 18 -34.56 3.47 29.87
C GLU A 18 -34.39 2.73 28.52
N PRO A 19 -34.17 3.45 27.41
CA PRO A 19 -33.99 2.81 26.12
C PRO A 19 -32.85 1.80 26.22
N ASP A 20 -33.10 0.56 25.79
CA ASP A 20 -32.12 -0.53 25.76
C ASP A 20 -30.78 0.03 25.26
N GLU A 21 -29.75 -0.06 26.11
CA GLU A 21 -28.38 0.32 25.77
C GLU A 21 -27.96 -0.57 24.58
N VAL A 22 -27.81 0.04 23.38
CA VAL A 22 -27.39 -0.74 22.20
C VAL A 22 -25.99 -1.25 22.48
N ALA A 23 -25.91 -2.53 22.82
CA ALA A 23 -24.67 -3.17 23.19
C ALA A 23 -23.71 -3.16 21.98
N VAL A 24 -22.55 -2.54 22.14
CA VAL A 24 -21.46 -2.60 21.13
C VAL A 24 -21.11 -4.07 20.91
N PRO A 25 -21.21 -4.60 19.66
CA PRO A 25 -20.91 -5.99 19.43
C PRO A 25 -19.43 -6.29 19.71
N THR A 26 -19.17 -7.36 20.43
CA THR A 26 -17.83 -7.87 20.62
C THR A 26 -17.53 -8.82 19.47
N LEU A 27 -16.48 -8.52 18.67
CA LEU A 27 -16.04 -9.36 17.58
C LEU A 27 -14.75 -10.08 17.98
N ILE A 28 -14.75 -11.41 17.85
CA ILE A 28 -13.64 -12.27 18.30
C ILE A 28 -12.94 -12.83 17.09
N GLY A 29 -11.66 -12.52 16.95
CA GLY A 29 -10.75 -13.08 15.96
C GLY A 29 -9.72 -14.02 16.59
N GLU A 30 -8.80 -14.50 15.79
CA GLU A 30 -7.75 -15.41 16.23
C GLU A 30 -6.76 -14.71 17.20
N ARG A 31 -6.37 -13.47 16.91
CA ARG A 31 -5.32 -12.73 17.62
C ARG A 31 -5.83 -11.46 18.30
N VAL A 32 -6.97 -10.95 17.88
CA VAL A 32 -7.55 -9.70 18.39
C VAL A 32 -9.01 -9.88 18.76
N ARG A 33 -9.46 -9.06 19.69
CA ARG A 33 -10.86 -8.85 20.02
C ARG A 33 -11.21 -7.39 19.80
N LEU A 34 -12.30 -7.12 19.10
CA LEU A 34 -12.88 -5.79 19.00
C LEU A 34 -13.99 -5.68 20.05
N ARG A 35 -13.91 -4.67 20.90
CA ARG A 35 -14.83 -4.45 22.00
C ARG A 35 -15.20 -2.97 22.17
N ALA A 36 -16.21 -2.68 22.96
CA ALA A 36 -16.52 -1.31 23.35
C ALA A 36 -15.32 -0.62 23.99
N LEU A 37 -15.17 0.68 23.71
CA LEU A 37 -14.27 1.58 24.43
C LEU A 37 -14.81 1.81 25.85
N THR A 38 -13.91 1.89 26.83
CA THR A 38 -14.22 2.10 28.24
C THR A 38 -13.30 3.13 28.88
N GLU A 39 -13.58 3.57 30.10
CA GLU A 39 -12.73 4.51 30.84
C GLU A 39 -11.28 4.01 31.01
N ARG A 40 -11.06 2.70 31.04
CA ARG A 40 -9.71 2.11 31.13
C ARG A 40 -8.85 2.35 29.91
N ASP A 41 -9.43 2.80 28.79
CA ASP A 41 -8.74 3.02 27.52
C ASP A 41 -8.26 4.46 27.35
N LEU A 42 -8.65 5.39 28.26
CA LEU A 42 -8.38 6.83 28.13
C LEU A 42 -6.89 7.16 27.97
N ASP A 43 -6.04 6.53 28.80
CA ASP A 43 -4.59 6.73 28.72
C ASP A 43 -4.02 6.21 27.40
N GLY A 44 -4.51 5.05 26.94
CA GLY A 44 -4.13 4.47 25.64
C GLY A 44 -4.58 5.31 24.46
N ILE A 45 -5.79 5.87 24.49
CA ILE A 45 -6.31 6.81 23.48
C ILE A 45 -5.43 8.06 23.44
N THR A 46 -5.10 8.62 24.60
CA THR A 46 -4.24 9.81 24.69
C THR A 46 -2.84 9.53 24.13
N ALA A 47 -2.23 8.41 24.54
CA ALA A 47 -0.91 8.00 24.04
C ALA A 47 -0.90 7.79 22.52
N LEU A 48 -1.95 7.17 21.96
CA LEU A 48 -2.10 7.00 20.52
C LEU A 48 -2.26 8.36 19.82
N ALA A 49 -3.09 9.26 20.38
CA ALA A 49 -3.43 10.53 19.75
C ALA A 49 -2.28 11.56 19.80
N THR A 50 -1.37 11.45 20.77
CA THR A 50 -0.20 12.33 20.90
C THR A 50 1.07 11.78 20.24
N ASP A 51 1.02 10.55 19.74
CA ASP A 51 2.14 9.93 19.04
C ASP A 51 2.41 10.59 17.67
N GLY A 52 3.68 10.85 17.37
CA GLY A 52 4.09 11.58 16.18
C GLY A 52 3.67 10.93 14.86
N ASP A 53 3.75 9.58 14.75
CA ASP A 53 3.28 8.88 13.55
C ASP A 53 1.77 8.92 13.41
N SER A 54 1.01 8.78 14.52
CA SER A 54 -0.44 8.94 14.52
C SER A 54 -0.84 10.35 14.08
N VAL A 55 -0.17 11.38 14.62
CA VAL A 55 -0.39 12.78 14.20
C VAL A 55 -0.08 12.96 12.72
N ARG A 56 1.02 12.38 12.22
CA ARG A 56 1.43 12.48 10.81
C ARG A 56 0.43 11.85 9.84
N TRP A 57 -0.14 10.70 10.18
CA TRP A 57 -0.85 9.84 9.23
C TRP A 57 -2.36 9.80 9.42
N THR A 58 -2.90 10.53 10.40
CA THR A 58 -4.34 10.55 10.69
C THR A 58 -4.88 11.97 10.82
N THR A 59 -6.19 12.09 10.90
CA THR A 59 -6.90 13.37 11.13
C THR A 59 -7.12 13.68 12.62
N ILE A 60 -6.46 12.95 13.54
CA ILE A 60 -6.54 13.23 14.99
C ILE A 60 -6.13 14.68 15.26
N PRO A 61 -6.88 15.46 16.06
CA PRO A 61 -6.54 16.85 16.38
C PRO A 61 -5.12 17.00 16.94
N HIS A 62 -4.45 18.11 16.57
CA HIS A 62 -3.12 18.43 17.12
C HIS A 62 -3.00 19.96 17.30
N PRO A 63 -2.66 20.46 18.50
CA PRO A 63 -2.40 19.68 19.72
C PRO A 63 -3.65 18.90 20.16
N TYR A 64 -3.43 17.76 20.81
CA TYR A 64 -4.53 16.94 21.29
C TYR A 64 -5.16 17.60 22.54
N PRO A 65 -6.48 17.81 22.60
CA PRO A 65 -7.11 18.48 23.73
C PRO A 65 -6.94 17.67 25.03
N PRO A 66 -6.81 18.32 26.21
CA PRO A 66 -6.67 17.63 27.49
C PRO A 66 -7.79 16.63 27.78
N ASP A 67 -9.05 16.96 27.42
CA ASP A 67 -10.21 16.09 27.60
C ASP A 67 -10.57 15.29 26.35
N GLY A 68 -9.75 15.34 25.30
CA GLY A 68 -10.04 14.74 23.99
C GLY A 68 -10.32 13.24 24.03
N ALA A 69 -9.66 12.48 24.91
CA ALA A 69 -9.94 11.05 25.07
C ALA A 69 -11.33 10.79 25.70
N ARG A 70 -11.75 11.61 26.67
CA ARG A 70 -13.09 11.52 27.26
C ARG A 70 -14.18 11.93 26.28
N GLU A 71 -13.95 13.00 25.53
CA GLU A 71 -14.85 13.46 24.47
C GLU A 71 -15.01 12.40 23.38
N HIS A 72 -13.90 11.79 22.95
CA HIS A 72 -13.94 10.69 21.99
C HIS A 72 -14.71 9.47 22.50
N LEU A 73 -14.50 9.08 23.77
CA LEU A 73 -15.24 7.99 24.40
C LEU A 73 -16.75 8.30 24.47
N ALA A 74 -17.11 9.50 24.88
CA ALA A 74 -18.52 9.93 24.96
C ALA A 74 -19.17 9.95 23.56
N ALA A 75 -18.51 10.51 22.56
CA ALA A 75 -18.97 10.52 21.19
C ALA A 75 -19.14 9.10 20.62
N THR A 76 -18.19 8.20 20.89
CA THR A 76 -18.27 6.81 20.46
C THR A 76 -19.47 6.09 21.08
N ARG A 77 -19.73 6.27 22.37
CA ARG A 77 -20.90 5.70 23.06
C ARG A 77 -22.21 6.22 22.44
N GLU A 78 -22.29 7.51 22.16
CA GLU A 78 -23.48 8.12 21.54
C GLU A 78 -23.68 7.59 20.10
N GLN A 79 -22.62 7.44 19.30
CA GLN A 79 -22.71 6.88 17.95
C GLN A 79 -23.22 5.43 17.96
N TRP A 80 -22.78 4.60 18.89
CA TRP A 80 -23.29 3.25 19.03
C TRP A 80 -24.78 3.25 19.48
N ARG A 81 -25.18 4.15 20.35
CA ARG A 81 -26.57 4.29 20.79
C ARG A 81 -27.51 4.69 19.65
N THR A 82 -27.06 5.58 18.77
CA THR A 82 -27.84 6.03 17.60
C THR A 82 -27.78 5.05 16.42
N GLY A 83 -26.77 4.19 16.39
CA GLY A 83 -26.62 3.12 15.43
C GLY A 83 -26.20 3.57 14.03
N PRO A 84 -26.09 2.60 13.08
CA PRO A 84 -25.55 2.84 11.72
C PRO A 84 -26.34 3.85 10.89
N ALA A 85 -27.65 4.01 11.15
CA ALA A 85 -28.53 4.88 10.37
C ALA A 85 -28.16 6.37 10.44
N GLN A 86 -27.45 6.79 11.49
CA GLN A 86 -27.02 8.18 11.67
C GLN A 86 -25.69 8.51 10.98
N GLY A 87 -24.99 7.52 10.40
CA GLY A 87 -23.81 7.74 9.57
C GLY A 87 -22.50 8.11 10.29
N GLY A 88 -22.48 8.13 11.63
CA GLY A 88 -21.27 8.43 12.40
C GLY A 88 -20.32 7.24 12.55
N PRO A 89 -19.07 7.46 13.05
CA PRO A 89 -18.09 6.40 13.20
C PRO A 89 -18.45 5.43 14.32
N LEU A 90 -18.65 4.16 13.99
CA LEU A 90 -18.86 3.06 14.93
C LEU A 90 -17.49 2.48 15.29
N CYS A 91 -16.95 2.86 16.44
CA CYS A 91 -15.56 2.59 16.82
C CYS A 91 -15.47 1.50 17.90
N TRP A 92 -14.47 0.61 17.75
CA TRP A 92 -14.07 -0.39 18.73
C TRP A 92 -12.64 -0.14 19.22
N ALA A 93 -12.38 -0.54 20.48
CA ALA A 93 -11.04 -0.82 20.92
C ALA A 93 -10.55 -2.15 20.31
N VAL A 94 -9.31 -2.19 19.88
CA VAL A 94 -8.59 -3.40 19.53
C VAL A 94 -7.85 -3.90 20.76
N GLU A 95 -8.13 -5.13 21.20
CA GLU A 95 -7.56 -5.75 22.39
C GLU A 95 -6.89 -7.07 22.02
N THR A 96 -5.80 -7.41 22.70
CA THR A 96 -5.13 -8.72 22.65
C THR A 96 -4.87 -9.22 24.07
N ALA A 97 -4.38 -10.44 24.22
CA ALA A 97 -4.01 -10.97 25.53
C ALA A 97 -2.92 -10.11 26.23
N ASP A 98 -1.96 -9.59 25.44
CA ASP A 98 -0.82 -8.84 25.96
C ASP A 98 -1.04 -7.31 25.96
N HIS A 99 -1.99 -6.82 25.17
CA HIS A 99 -2.31 -5.40 25.01
C HIS A 99 -3.80 -5.16 25.26
N PRO A 100 -4.22 -4.76 26.48
CA PRO A 100 -5.60 -4.42 26.78
C PRO A 100 -6.18 -3.31 25.90
N PHE A 101 -5.30 -2.44 25.35
CA PHE A 101 -5.60 -1.46 24.33
C PHE A 101 -4.46 -1.44 23.29
N ALA A 102 -4.64 -2.16 22.20
CA ALA A 102 -3.69 -2.21 21.07
C ALA A 102 -3.95 -1.11 20.05
N GLY A 103 -5.11 -0.45 20.09
CA GLY A 103 -5.50 0.61 19.17
C GLY A 103 -7.00 0.71 18.99
N MET A 104 -7.42 1.38 17.92
CA MET A 104 -8.83 1.57 17.56
C MET A 104 -9.07 1.26 16.09
N ILE A 105 -10.30 0.86 15.80
CA ILE A 105 -10.81 0.68 14.46
C ILE A 105 -12.26 1.15 14.41
N ASP A 106 -12.64 1.87 13.37
CA ASP A 106 -14.01 2.33 13.18
C ASP A 106 -14.50 2.06 11.76
N VAL A 107 -15.81 1.97 11.61
CA VAL A 107 -16.48 1.97 10.32
C VAL A 107 -17.51 3.10 10.29
N ARG A 108 -17.60 3.81 9.17
CA ARG A 108 -18.54 4.93 8.95
C ARG A 108 -19.56 4.51 7.91
N PRO A 109 -20.79 4.21 8.36
CA PRO A 109 -21.86 3.81 7.46
C PRO A 109 -22.22 4.88 6.43
N ALA A 110 -22.46 4.46 5.19
CA ALA A 110 -23.05 5.25 4.13
C ALA A 110 -23.88 4.32 3.23
N PRO A 111 -24.78 4.81 2.37
CA PRO A 111 -25.82 3.97 1.74
C PRO A 111 -25.34 2.69 1.06
N ALA A 112 -24.18 2.72 0.39
CA ALA A 112 -23.64 1.53 -0.29
C ALA A 112 -22.18 1.23 0.08
N ARG A 113 -21.45 2.24 0.53
CA ARG A 113 -20.01 2.17 0.77
C ARG A 113 -19.71 2.66 2.19
N TRP A 114 -19.16 1.78 3.01
CA TRP A 114 -18.75 2.12 4.36
C TRP A 114 -17.25 2.45 4.38
N GLU A 115 -16.89 3.49 5.10
CA GLU A 115 -15.49 3.89 5.23
C GLU A 115 -14.87 3.28 6.48
N LEU A 116 -13.65 2.79 6.37
CA LEU A 116 -12.86 2.18 7.43
C LEU A 116 -11.77 3.16 7.90
N GLY A 117 -11.70 3.39 9.21
CA GLY A 117 -10.63 4.11 9.88
C GLY A 117 -9.93 3.24 10.93
N TYR A 118 -8.63 3.39 11.11
CA TYR A 118 -7.90 2.63 12.13
C TYR A 118 -6.59 3.29 12.55
N ALA A 119 -6.18 3.04 13.78
CA ALA A 119 -4.87 3.41 14.30
C ALA A 119 -4.41 2.42 15.37
N LEU A 120 -3.10 2.10 15.39
CA LEU A 120 -2.49 1.28 16.44
C LEU A 120 -1.76 2.13 17.47
N HIS A 121 -1.90 1.74 18.73
CA HIS A 121 -1.05 2.24 19.80
C HIS A 121 0.43 1.96 19.46
N PRO A 122 1.36 2.88 19.73
CA PRO A 122 2.79 2.70 19.39
C PRO A 122 3.37 1.35 19.82
N ALA A 123 3.05 0.90 21.03
CA ALA A 123 3.53 -0.38 21.58
C ALA A 123 2.99 -1.63 20.86
N ALA A 124 1.91 -1.49 20.07
CA ALA A 124 1.28 -2.59 19.34
C ALA A 124 1.65 -2.62 17.85
N ARG A 125 2.46 -1.66 17.38
CA ARG A 125 2.92 -1.62 15.98
C ARG A 125 3.89 -2.75 15.69
N GLY A 126 3.94 -3.19 14.43
CA GLY A 126 4.82 -4.29 13.99
C GLY A 126 4.34 -5.69 14.37
N LEU A 127 3.35 -5.83 15.25
CA LEU A 127 2.81 -7.11 15.72
C LEU A 127 1.80 -7.76 14.77
N ARG A 128 1.51 -7.13 13.62
CA ARG A 128 0.56 -7.62 12.59
C ARG A 128 -0.87 -7.85 13.12
N LEU A 129 -1.34 -7.01 14.04
CA LEU A 129 -2.67 -7.13 14.65
C LEU A 129 -3.77 -6.51 13.78
N MET A 130 -3.47 -5.38 13.12
CA MET A 130 -4.46 -4.62 12.36
C MET A 130 -5.13 -5.41 11.22
N PRO A 131 -4.44 -6.32 10.48
CA PRO A 131 -5.13 -7.13 9.47
C PRO A 131 -6.29 -7.96 10.02
N ASP A 132 -6.16 -8.53 11.22
CA ASP A 132 -7.23 -9.32 11.84
C ASP A 132 -8.38 -8.41 12.29
N ALA A 133 -8.07 -7.24 12.86
CA ALA A 133 -9.06 -6.23 13.21
C ALA A 133 -9.86 -5.73 11.99
N ILE A 134 -9.18 -5.48 10.85
CA ILE A 134 -9.83 -5.05 9.61
C ILE A 134 -10.76 -6.14 9.07
N ARG A 135 -10.35 -7.40 9.06
CA ARG A 135 -11.21 -8.51 8.61
C ARG A 135 -12.48 -8.62 9.46
N LEU A 136 -12.35 -8.50 10.79
CA LEU A 136 -13.49 -8.51 11.69
C LEU A 136 -14.44 -7.35 11.45
N ALA A 137 -13.94 -6.12 11.42
CA ALA A 137 -14.75 -4.92 11.21
C ALA A 137 -15.41 -4.90 9.82
N SER A 138 -14.67 -5.30 8.77
CA SER A 138 -15.21 -5.40 7.41
C SER A 138 -16.27 -6.49 7.30
N GLY A 139 -16.04 -7.66 7.91
CA GLY A 139 -17.01 -8.76 7.94
C GLY A 139 -18.31 -8.36 8.66
N TRP A 140 -18.18 -7.63 9.76
CA TRP A 140 -19.35 -7.09 10.46
C TRP A 140 -20.08 -6.05 9.59
N ALA A 141 -19.37 -5.12 8.95
CA ALA A 141 -19.97 -4.13 8.07
C ALA A 141 -20.76 -4.78 6.90
N PHE A 142 -20.21 -5.83 6.29
CA PHE A 142 -20.92 -6.62 5.26
C PHE A 142 -22.17 -7.30 5.80
N GLY A 143 -22.11 -7.83 7.03
CA GLY A 143 -23.26 -8.37 7.74
C GLY A 143 -24.36 -7.33 8.02
N GLN A 144 -24.00 -6.05 8.10
CA GLN A 144 -24.94 -4.94 8.23
C GLN A 144 -25.42 -4.36 6.89
N GLY A 145 -25.03 -4.97 5.76
CA GLY A 145 -25.48 -4.60 4.42
C GLY A 145 -24.55 -3.67 3.65
N ALA A 146 -23.33 -3.40 4.13
CA ALA A 146 -22.33 -2.69 3.33
C ALA A 146 -22.06 -3.47 2.04
N GLN A 147 -22.10 -2.79 0.89
CA GLN A 147 -21.75 -3.39 -0.41
C GLN A 147 -20.25 -3.34 -0.67
N THR A 148 -19.60 -2.33 -0.11
CA THR A 148 -18.16 -2.10 -0.23
C THR A 148 -17.64 -1.45 1.06
N VAL A 149 -16.51 -1.92 1.54
CA VAL A 149 -15.71 -1.22 2.54
C VAL A 149 -14.59 -0.48 1.84
N SER A 150 -14.42 0.80 2.14
CA SER A 150 -13.36 1.66 1.58
C SER A 150 -12.46 2.22 2.67
N ALA A 151 -11.25 2.58 2.30
CA ALA A 151 -10.34 3.32 3.17
C ALA A 151 -9.54 4.34 2.34
N TYR A 152 -9.11 5.42 2.97
CA TYR A 152 -8.25 6.44 2.37
C TYR A 152 -6.94 6.50 3.14
N VAL A 153 -5.84 6.30 2.44
CA VAL A 153 -4.51 6.27 3.03
C VAL A 153 -3.68 7.43 2.49
N VAL A 154 -3.13 8.25 3.35
CA VAL A 154 -2.21 9.33 2.94
C VAL A 154 -1.09 8.73 2.10
N ARG A 155 -0.83 9.31 0.92
CA ARG A 155 0.22 8.87 0.00
C ARG A 155 1.58 8.90 0.70
N GLY A 156 2.29 7.77 0.69
CA GLY A 156 3.53 7.58 1.45
C GLY A 156 3.37 6.78 2.76
N ASN A 157 2.15 6.57 3.27
CA ASN A 157 1.91 5.66 4.40
C ASN A 157 1.93 4.19 3.95
N TRP A 158 3.12 3.69 3.68
CA TRP A 158 3.34 2.32 3.19
C TRP A 158 2.87 1.25 4.18
N ALA A 159 2.91 1.55 5.48
CA ALA A 159 2.45 0.63 6.51
C ALA A 159 0.93 0.35 6.36
N SER A 160 0.11 1.40 6.29
CA SER A 160 -1.33 1.26 6.07
C SER A 160 -1.65 0.66 4.70
N ARG A 161 -0.95 1.06 3.62
CA ARG A 161 -1.12 0.47 2.30
C ARG A 161 -0.89 -1.06 2.32
N ARG A 162 0.17 -1.51 2.99
CA ARG A 162 0.49 -2.93 3.11
C ARG A 162 -0.53 -3.70 3.95
N VAL A 163 -1.05 -3.08 5.00
CA VAL A 163 -2.12 -3.66 5.82
C VAL A 163 -3.37 -3.90 4.99
N LEU A 164 -3.85 -2.90 4.24
CA LEU A 164 -5.03 -3.03 3.37
C LEU A 164 -4.82 -4.08 2.27
N TRP A 165 -3.66 -4.07 1.59
CA TRP A 165 -3.29 -5.10 0.64
C TRP A 165 -3.39 -6.50 1.26
N SER A 166 -2.91 -6.69 2.50
CA SER A 166 -2.93 -7.99 3.19
C SER A 166 -4.34 -8.48 3.53
N CYS A 167 -5.32 -7.57 3.52
CA CYS A 167 -6.73 -7.84 3.75
C CYS A 167 -7.55 -7.95 2.44
N GLY A 168 -6.91 -7.97 1.27
CA GLY A 168 -7.59 -8.12 -0.02
C GLY A 168 -8.16 -6.84 -0.61
N PHE A 169 -7.85 -5.68 -0.03
CA PHE A 169 -8.26 -4.41 -0.63
C PHE A 169 -7.53 -4.16 -1.95
N THR A 170 -8.26 -3.73 -2.95
CA THR A 170 -7.68 -3.11 -4.15
C THR A 170 -7.31 -1.69 -3.81
N VAL A 171 -6.01 -1.37 -3.86
CA VAL A 171 -5.51 0.00 -3.68
C VAL A 171 -5.43 0.67 -5.05
N HIS A 172 -6.16 1.77 -5.21
CA HIS A 172 -6.28 2.52 -6.46
C HIS A 172 -5.15 3.55 -6.63
N PRO A 173 -4.98 4.13 -7.83
CA PRO A 173 -4.09 5.26 -8.06
C PRO A 173 -4.37 6.42 -7.09
N ALA A 174 -3.34 7.20 -6.81
CA ALA A 174 -3.47 8.34 -5.91
C ALA A 174 -4.46 9.38 -6.44
N LEU A 175 -5.25 9.95 -5.52
CA LEU A 175 -6.08 11.13 -5.75
C LEU A 175 -5.32 12.36 -5.23
N PRO A 176 -4.92 13.27 -6.11
CA PRO A 176 -4.20 14.47 -5.70
C PRO A 176 -5.06 15.39 -4.82
N GLY A 177 -4.48 15.87 -3.72
CA GLY A 177 -5.11 16.85 -2.83
C GLY A 177 -6.45 16.43 -2.22
N TRP A 178 -6.73 15.13 -2.11
CA TRP A 178 -8.02 14.63 -1.66
C TRP A 178 -8.27 14.78 -0.17
N LEU A 179 -7.25 14.57 0.64
CA LEU A 179 -7.37 14.69 2.09
C LEU A 179 -7.01 16.11 2.56
N PRO A 180 -7.72 16.67 3.55
CA PRO A 180 -7.35 17.96 4.10
C PRO A 180 -5.95 17.88 4.71
N GLY A 181 -5.10 18.85 4.42
CA GLY A 181 -3.85 19.04 5.14
C GLY A 181 -4.13 19.59 6.55
N ARG A 182 -3.33 19.19 7.53
CA ARG A 182 -3.50 19.68 8.91
C ARG A 182 -3.22 21.19 9.02
N ASP A 183 -2.00 21.57 8.67
CA ASP A 183 -1.49 22.96 8.75
C ASP A 183 -0.89 23.42 7.41
N GLY A 184 -1.23 22.74 6.31
CA GLY A 184 -0.64 22.93 5.00
C GLY A 184 -1.61 22.61 3.87
N PRO A 185 -1.09 22.44 2.64
CA PRO A 185 -1.91 22.10 1.50
C PRO A 185 -2.59 20.74 1.66
N PRO A 186 -3.68 20.50 0.92
CA PRO A 186 -4.29 19.17 0.85
C PRO A 186 -3.27 18.08 0.49
N GLN A 187 -3.48 16.89 1.01
CA GLN A 187 -2.59 15.74 0.83
C GLN A 187 -3.16 14.75 -0.18
N ASP A 188 -2.28 14.15 -0.95
CA ASP A 188 -2.62 13.04 -1.82
C ASP A 188 -2.98 11.79 -1.00
N CYS A 189 -3.91 11.00 -1.49
CA CYS A 189 -4.24 9.73 -0.85
C CYS A 189 -4.40 8.59 -1.85
N TRP A 190 -4.22 7.37 -1.35
CA TRP A 190 -4.62 6.16 -2.04
C TRP A 190 -6.00 5.74 -1.55
N PRO A 191 -7.04 5.80 -2.41
CA PRO A 191 -8.28 5.09 -2.13
C PRO A 191 -8.05 3.59 -2.15
N ALA A 192 -8.72 2.88 -1.27
CA ALA A 192 -8.72 1.43 -1.27
C ALA A 192 -10.14 0.89 -1.11
N THR A 193 -10.49 -0.20 -1.79
CA THR A 193 -11.84 -0.78 -1.76
C THR A 193 -11.79 -2.28 -1.60
N LEU A 194 -12.76 -2.80 -0.85
CA LEU A 194 -13.02 -4.22 -0.67
C LEU A 194 -14.53 -4.46 -0.89
N PRO A 195 -14.95 -5.04 -2.03
CA PRO A 195 -16.35 -5.40 -2.25
C PRO A 195 -16.82 -6.53 -1.35
N ALA A 196 -18.11 -6.56 -1.02
CA ALA A 196 -18.72 -7.69 -0.33
C ALA A 196 -18.54 -8.99 -1.15
N GLY A 197 -18.20 -10.07 -0.45
CA GLY A 197 -17.92 -11.37 -1.09
C GLY A 197 -16.52 -11.52 -1.70
N ALA A 198 -15.72 -10.46 -1.78
CA ALA A 198 -14.34 -10.59 -2.21
C ALA A 198 -13.48 -11.30 -1.14
N PRO A 199 -12.47 -12.10 -1.56
CA PRO A 199 -11.55 -12.72 -0.61
C PRO A 199 -10.79 -11.66 0.20
N MET A 200 -10.76 -11.83 1.53
CA MET A 200 -9.98 -10.95 2.41
C MET A 200 -8.51 -11.40 2.51
N THR A 201 -7.93 -11.75 1.38
CA THR A 201 -6.55 -12.21 1.21
C THR A 201 -5.88 -11.45 0.07
N PRO A 202 -4.55 -11.30 0.08
CA PRO A 202 -3.85 -10.56 -0.97
C PRO A 202 -4.15 -11.10 -2.37
N ALA A 203 -4.51 -10.21 -3.31
CA ALA A 203 -4.75 -10.57 -4.71
C ALA A 203 -3.45 -10.86 -5.50
N HIS A 204 -2.31 -10.39 -5.01
CA HIS A 204 -1.01 -10.60 -5.61
C HIS A 204 0.09 -10.69 -4.54
N ARG A 205 1.28 -11.17 -4.91
CA ARG A 205 2.42 -11.24 -4.01
C ARG A 205 2.98 -9.83 -3.75
N TRP A 206 3.30 -9.50 -2.49
CA TRP A 206 4.09 -8.33 -2.16
C TRP A 206 5.56 -8.67 -2.32
N THR A 207 6.12 -8.32 -3.47
CA THR A 207 7.52 -8.66 -3.80
C THR A 207 8.44 -7.56 -3.31
N LEU A 208 9.40 -7.93 -2.45
CA LEU A 208 10.49 -7.04 -2.07
C LEU A 208 11.71 -7.40 -2.90
N ALA A 209 12.38 -6.41 -3.47
CA ALA A 209 13.64 -6.59 -4.18
C ALA A 209 14.71 -7.06 -3.19
N PRO A 210 15.29 -8.29 -3.32
CA PRO A 210 16.36 -8.74 -2.44
C PRO A 210 17.67 -8.03 -2.77
N ARG A 211 18.64 -8.12 -1.84
CA ARG A 211 20.02 -7.77 -2.16
C ARG A 211 20.69 -8.93 -2.93
N LEU A 212 21.19 -8.63 -4.12
CA LEU A 212 21.96 -9.54 -4.97
C LEU A 212 23.31 -8.90 -5.27
N ALA A 213 24.38 -9.68 -5.45
CA ALA A 213 25.69 -9.12 -5.79
C ALA A 213 26.52 -10.09 -6.61
N ALA A 214 27.26 -9.55 -7.59
CA ALA A 214 28.30 -10.24 -8.35
C ALA A 214 29.22 -9.21 -9.03
N ASP A 215 30.48 -9.59 -9.26
CA ASP A 215 31.43 -8.87 -10.10
C ASP A 215 31.55 -7.36 -9.73
N GLY A 216 31.52 -7.01 -8.44
CA GLY A 216 31.62 -5.62 -7.95
C GLY A 216 30.34 -4.80 -8.10
N VAL A 217 29.22 -5.38 -8.54
CA VAL A 217 27.90 -4.76 -8.66
C VAL A 217 26.97 -5.36 -7.62
N ALA A 218 26.17 -4.51 -6.96
CA ALA A 218 25.08 -4.93 -6.07
C ALA A 218 23.74 -4.43 -6.61
N LEU A 219 22.72 -5.26 -6.51
CA LEU A 219 21.31 -4.87 -6.60
C LEU A 219 20.73 -4.81 -5.20
N ARG A 220 20.03 -3.76 -4.88
CA ARG A 220 19.36 -3.59 -3.58
C ARG A 220 18.13 -2.68 -3.71
N PRO A 221 17.21 -2.66 -2.72
CA PRO A 221 16.18 -1.65 -2.70
C PRO A 221 16.77 -0.23 -2.74
N TRP A 222 16.07 0.70 -3.39
CA TRP A 222 16.37 2.12 -3.29
C TRP A 222 16.10 2.64 -1.88
N ARG A 223 16.90 3.59 -1.42
CA ARG A 223 16.75 4.31 -0.15
C ARG A 223 16.41 5.77 -0.39
N ASP A 224 15.87 6.43 0.62
CA ASP A 224 15.52 7.85 0.53
C ASP A 224 16.75 8.77 0.48
N ASP A 225 17.91 8.25 0.90
CA ASP A 225 19.21 8.93 0.90
C ASP A 225 20.12 8.57 -0.29
N ASP A 226 19.62 7.81 -1.27
CA ASP A 226 20.32 7.47 -2.52
C ASP A 226 20.38 8.64 -3.52
N VAL A 227 20.81 9.81 -3.07
CA VAL A 227 20.85 11.00 -3.93
C VAL A 227 21.79 10.79 -5.11
N PRO A 228 21.31 10.94 -6.37
CA PRO A 228 22.16 10.84 -7.55
C PRO A 228 23.30 11.88 -7.49
N ARG A 229 24.52 11.45 -7.74
CA ARG A 229 25.70 12.32 -7.77
C ARG A 229 25.90 13.01 -9.11
N GLU A 230 25.31 12.47 -10.14
CA GLU A 230 25.42 12.95 -11.51
C GLU A 230 24.03 13.18 -12.08
N GLU A 231 23.90 14.23 -12.88
CA GLU A 231 22.66 14.45 -13.62
C GLU A 231 22.53 13.44 -14.75
N PRO A 232 21.32 12.89 -14.96
CA PRO A 232 21.07 11.98 -16.09
C PRO A 232 21.18 12.77 -17.41
N ASP A 233 21.88 12.20 -18.37
CA ASP A 233 22.14 12.81 -19.69
C ASP A 233 21.67 11.92 -20.87
N HIS A 234 20.72 11.02 -20.60
CA HIS A 234 20.15 10.19 -21.66
C HIS A 234 19.37 11.01 -22.67
N PRO A 235 19.51 10.77 -23.97
CA PRO A 235 18.57 11.28 -24.95
C PRO A 235 17.14 10.92 -24.57
N ALA A 236 16.21 11.88 -24.70
CA ALA A 236 14.82 11.68 -24.25
C ALA A 236 14.13 10.48 -24.90
N HIS A 237 14.45 10.18 -26.17
CA HIS A 237 13.90 9.03 -26.91
C HIS A 237 14.45 7.66 -26.48
N TYR A 238 15.46 7.62 -25.57
CA TYR A 238 15.93 6.35 -25.00
C TYR A 238 15.13 5.93 -23.77
N MET A 239 14.30 6.81 -23.25
CA MET A 239 13.69 6.64 -21.94
C MET A 239 12.18 6.68 -22.01
N SER A 240 11.52 5.64 -21.53
CA SER A 240 10.07 5.66 -21.29
C SER A 240 9.67 6.54 -20.09
N ALA A 241 10.61 6.80 -19.18
CA ALA A 241 10.43 7.70 -18.04
C ALA A 241 11.78 8.34 -17.66
N PRO A 242 11.80 9.60 -17.20
CA PRO A 242 13.05 10.26 -16.81
C PRO A 242 13.76 9.52 -15.67
N ALA A 243 15.09 9.53 -15.70
CA ALA A 243 15.92 9.13 -14.58
C ALA A 243 15.76 10.11 -13.40
N PRO A 244 15.93 9.66 -12.14
CA PRO A 244 15.86 10.57 -11.00
C PRO A 244 17.04 11.53 -11.01
N THR A 245 16.78 12.80 -10.66
CA THR A 245 17.77 13.80 -10.29
C THR A 245 17.80 13.95 -8.77
N ALA A 246 18.77 14.69 -8.24
CA ALA A 246 18.78 15.01 -6.81
C ALA A 246 17.47 15.70 -6.35
N GLY A 247 16.88 16.53 -7.21
CA GLY A 247 15.65 17.28 -6.89
C GLY A 247 14.35 16.47 -7.07
N THR A 248 14.35 15.40 -7.87
CA THR A 248 13.15 14.62 -8.19
C THR A 248 13.13 13.24 -7.55
N LEU A 249 14.19 12.85 -6.84
CA LEU A 249 14.33 11.48 -6.29
C LEU A 249 13.15 11.07 -5.41
N ALA A 250 12.68 11.95 -4.53
CA ALA A 250 11.62 11.61 -3.59
C ALA A 250 10.31 11.23 -4.30
N ASP A 251 9.86 12.04 -5.24
CA ASP A 251 8.64 11.77 -6.02
C ASP A 251 8.82 10.55 -6.93
N TRP A 252 9.98 10.44 -7.57
CA TRP A 252 10.31 9.31 -8.41
C TRP A 252 10.33 7.99 -7.62
N LEU A 253 10.90 7.96 -6.39
CA LEU A 253 10.86 6.79 -5.51
C LEU A 253 9.45 6.44 -5.07
N LEU A 254 8.63 7.46 -4.82
CA LEU A 254 7.24 7.26 -4.46
C LEU A 254 6.49 6.50 -5.57
N ASP A 255 6.63 6.94 -6.83
CA ASP A 255 6.04 6.31 -8.00
C ASP A 255 6.55 4.86 -8.20
N ARG A 256 7.86 4.65 -8.10
CA ARG A 256 8.46 3.31 -8.25
C ARG A 256 7.97 2.34 -7.17
N ARG A 257 7.89 2.79 -5.92
CA ARG A 257 7.35 2.00 -4.80
C ARG A 257 5.86 1.69 -4.98
N GLU A 258 5.09 2.59 -5.59
CA GLU A 258 3.69 2.33 -5.94
C GLU A 258 3.56 1.17 -6.94
N TRP A 259 4.39 1.12 -7.97
CA TRP A 259 4.40 0.03 -8.94
C TRP A 259 4.76 -1.31 -8.29
N VAL A 260 5.77 -1.31 -7.41
CA VAL A 260 6.15 -2.51 -6.63
C VAL A 260 5.00 -2.94 -5.71
N ALA A 261 4.40 -2.00 -4.97
CA ALA A 261 3.29 -2.27 -4.07
C ALA A 261 2.00 -2.72 -4.79
N ALA A 262 1.85 -2.36 -6.06
CA ALA A 262 0.75 -2.82 -6.92
C ALA A 262 1.04 -4.19 -7.57
N GLY A 263 2.19 -4.83 -7.28
CA GLY A 263 2.59 -6.09 -7.90
C GLY A 263 2.95 -5.98 -9.38
N ARG A 264 3.23 -4.76 -9.87
CA ARG A 264 3.53 -4.47 -11.28
C ARG A 264 5.01 -4.38 -11.60
N ALA A 265 5.88 -4.39 -10.59
CA ALA A 265 7.32 -4.34 -10.80
C ALA A 265 8.09 -5.01 -9.68
N VAL A 266 9.29 -5.47 -10.02
CA VAL A 266 10.39 -5.67 -9.07
C VAL A 266 11.51 -4.73 -9.49
N HIS A 267 11.96 -3.86 -8.60
CA HIS A 267 12.79 -2.73 -8.95
C HIS A 267 13.98 -2.59 -8.00
N TRP A 268 15.18 -2.43 -8.54
CA TRP A 268 16.42 -2.30 -7.78
C TRP A 268 17.19 -1.03 -8.12
N CYS A 269 17.84 -0.49 -7.11
CA CYS A 269 19.03 0.34 -7.26
C CYS A 269 20.18 -0.55 -7.68
N VAL A 270 20.86 -0.20 -8.78
CA VAL A 270 22.17 -0.73 -9.14
C VAL A 270 23.21 0.05 -8.36
N ALA A 271 24.01 -0.61 -7.55
CA ALA A 271 24.99 0.01 -6.68
C ALA A 271 26.39 -0.59 -6.84
N ASP A 272 27.42 0.19 -6.52
CA ASP A 272 28.78 -0.34 -6.35
C ASP A 272 28.81 -1.25 -5.11
N ALA A 273 29.25 -2.49 -5.26
CA ALA A 273 29.19 -3.47 -4.18
C ALA A 273 30.09 -3.11 -2.97
N ARG A 274 31.13 -2.29 -3.18
CA ARG A 274 32.10 -1.87 -2.17
C ARG A 274 31.70 -0.57 -1.45
N THR A 275 31.27 0.45 -2.22
CA THR A 275 30.93 1.78 -1.66
C THR A 275 29.47 1.94 -1.36
N ASP A 276 28.62 1.05 -1.89
CA ASP A 276 27.15 1.07 -1.86
C ASP A 276 26.51 2.29 -2.55
N GLU A 277 27.30 3.02 -3.34
CA GLU A 277 26.90 4.18 -4.11
C GLU A 277 25.92 3.78 -5.23
N ALA A 278 24.85 4.55 -5.43
CA ALA A 278 23.89 4.34 -6.50
C ALA A 278 24.51 4.67 -7.87
N LEU A 279 24.46 3.71 -8.78
CA LEU A 279 24.99 3.80 -10.14
C LEU A 279 23.89 3.87 -11.21
N GLY A 280 22.65 3.57 -10.84
CA GLY A 280 21.49 3.54 -11.73
C GLY A 280 20.40 2.60 -11.24
N GLU A 281 19.55 2.15 -12.15
CA GLU A 281 18.44 1.26 -11.83
C GLU A 281 18.32 0.08 -12.79
N VAL A 282 17.70 -0.99 -12.31
CA VAL A 282 17.17 -2.09 -13.13
C VAL A 282 15.83 -2.53 -12.60
N GLY A 283 14.87 -2.78 -13.46
CA GLY A 283 13.53 -3.19 -13.10
C GLY A 283 12.98 -4.26 -14.03
N LEU A 284 12.08 -5.07 -13.47
CA LEU A 284 11.26 -6.02 -14.18
C LEU A 284 9.82 -5.56 -14.02
N PHE A 285 9.15 -5.28 -15.13
CA PHE A 285 7.80 -4.71 -15.15
C PHE A 285 6.82 -5.73 -15.72
N THR A 286 5.64 -5.86 -15.12
CA THR A 286 4.58 -6.76 -15.55
C THR A 286 3.35 -5.97 -15.98
N ARG A 287 2.60 -6.46 -16.96
CA ARG A 287 1.38 -5.78 -17.43
C ARG A 287 0.24 -5.86 -16.42
N ALA A 288 0.14 -6.99 -15.71
CA ALA A 288 -0.88 -7.18 -14.67
C ALA A 288 -0.29 -7.90 -13.44
N PRO A 289 -0.80 -7.63 -12.22
CA PRO A 289 -0.30 -8.25 -10.99
C PRO A 289 -0.44 -9.78 -10.94
N SER A 290 -1.42 -10.33 -11.66
CA SER A 290 -1.67 -11.78 -11.78
C SER A 290 -0.69 -12.49 -12.71
N GLU A 291 0.10 -11.75 -13.49
CA GLU A 291 1.05 -12.28 -14.49
C GLU A 291 2.47 -12.41 -13.93
N LEU A 292 2.68 -12.12 -12.65
CA LEU A 292 3.94 -12.41 -11.97
C LEU A 292 4.25 -13.90 -12.09
N GLY A 293 5.31 -14.21 -12.85
CA GLY A 293 5.77 -15.58 -13.08
C GLY A 293 5.73 -16.05 -14.54
N ASP A 294 5.07 -15.35 -15.46
CA ASP A 294 5.07 -15.72 -16.87
C ASP A 294 5.94 -14.81 -17.73
N GLU A 295 5.71 -13.51 -17.72
CA GLU A 295 6.40 -12.54 -18.56
C GLU A 295 6.75 -11.24 -17.81
N ALA A 296 7.92 -10.69 -18.05
CA ALA A 296 8.34 -9.38 -17.57
C ALA A 296 9.08 -8.58 -18.65
N GLU A 297 8.89 -7.28 -18.67
CA GLU A 297 9.70 -6.35 -19.44
C GLU A 297 10.91 -5.91 -18.60
N LEU A 298 12.11 -6.03 -19.15
CA LEU A 298 13.35 -5.58 -18.54
C LEU A 298 13.63 -4.14 -18.94
N GLY A 299 13.63 -3.24 -17.95
CA GLY A 299 14.02 -1.84 -18.09
C GLY A 299 15.24 -1.50 -17.23
N TYR A 300 16.11 -0.61 -17.72
CA TYR A 300 17.31 -0.22 -16.97
C TYR A 300 17.92 1.08 -17.46
N GLN A 301 18.67 1.72 -16.58
CA GLN A 301 19.51 2.88 -16.91
C GLN A 301 20.69 3.02 -15.94
N LEU A 302 21.77 3.69 -16.39
CA LEU A 302 22.92 4.02 -15.56
C LEU A 302 23.20 5.51 -15.61
N PHE A 303 23.65 6.06 -14.49
CA PHE A 303 24.26 7.39 -14.46
C PHE A 303 25.55 7.41 -15.32
N PRO A 304 25.94 8.59 -15.86
CA PRO A 304 27.02 8.70 -16.84
C PRO A 304 28.32 8.01 -16.43
N GLY A 305 28.83 8.25 -15.24
CA GLY A 305 30.10 7.70 -14.74
C GLY A 305 30.12 6.19 -14.51
N ALA A 306 28.94 5.54 -14.53
CA ALA A 306 28.85 4.09 -14.38
C ALA A 306 28.85 3.32 -15.72
N ARG A 307 28.75 4.02 -16.84
CA ARG A 307 28.63 3.44 -18.19
C ARG A 307 29.97 2.89 -18.70
N GLY A 308 29.93 2.04 -19.72
CA GLY A 308 31.12 1.48 -20.38
C GLY A 308 31.92 0.46 -19.56
N ARG A 309 31.57 0.24 -18.29
CA ARG A 309 32.30 -0.61 -17.34
C ARG A 309 31.72 -2.01 -17.16
N GLY A 310 30.69 -2.37 -17.93
CA GLY A 310 30.01 -3.68 -17.83
C GLY A 310 29.01 -3.78 -16.68
N VAL A 311 28.81 -2.70 -15.90
CA VAL A 311 27.92 -2.66 -14.73
C VAL A 311 26.50 -3.14 -15.08
N MET A 312 25.88 -2.58 -16.13
CA MET A 312 24.49 -2.96 -16.50
C MET A 312 24.38 -4.41 -16.95
N ARG A 313 25.37 -4.97 -17.62
CA ARG A 313 25.35 -6.39 -17.99
C ARG A 313 25.28 -7.29 -16.76
N THR A 314 26.08 -7.01 -15.72
CA THR A 314 26.05 -7.75 -14.47
C THR A 314 24.73 -7.53 -13.73
N ALA A 315 24.27 -6.30 -13.62
CA ALA A 315 23.00 -5.93 -12.95
C ALA A 315 21.80 -6.63 -13.61
N ALA A 316 21.65 -6.52 -14.92
CA ALA A 316 20.53 -7.12 -15.63
C ALA A 316 20.59 -8.67 -15.61
N ARG A 317 21.79 -9.28 -15.64
CA ARG A 317 21.92 -10.71 -15.44
C ARG A 317 21.44 -11.14 -14.06
N LEU A 318 21.85 -10.47 -12.98
CA LEU A 318 21.40 -10.75 -11.63
C LEU A 318 19.87 -10.65 -11.49
N ALA A 319 19.26 -9.60 -12.07
CA ALA A 319 17.82 -9.41 -12.04
C ALA A 319 17.07 -10.52 -12.79
N VAL A 320 17.52 -10.89 -14.00
CA VAL A 320 16.93 -11.97 -14.81
C VAL A 320 17.11 -13.33 -14.14
N ASP A 321 18.30 -13.65 -13.63
CA ASP A 321 18.57 -14.93 -12.97
C ASP A 321 17.69 -15.09 -11.72
N HIS A 322 17.56 -14.05 -10.87
CA HIS A 322 16.64 -14.04 -9.73
C HIS A 322 15.17 -14.20 -10.17
N ALA A 323 14.77 -13.51 -11.23
CA ALA A 323 13.41 -13.62 -11.74
C ALA A 323 13.07 -15.04 -12.20
N VAL A 324 14.02 -15.74 -12.82
CA VAL A 324 13.84 -17.14 -13.25
C VAL A 324 13.81 -18.08 -12.04
N SER A 325 14.79 -17.97 -11.13
CA SER A 325 14.97 -18.92 -10.04
C SER A 325 13.94 -18.76 -8.90
N ASP A 326 13.62 -17.52 -8.52
CA ASP A 326 12.87 -17.22 -7.30
C ASP A 326 11.45 -16.70 -7.56
N LEU A 327 11.23 -16.06 -8.72
CA LEU A 327 9.94 -15.48 -9.07
C LEU A 327 9.17 -16.29 -10.11
N GLY A 328 9.85 -17.23 -10.82
CA GLY A 328 9.21 -18.13 -11.78
C GLY A 328 8.97 -17.55 -13.17
N PHE A 329 9.58 -16.39 -13.50
CA PHE A 329 9.46 -15.82 -14.83
C PHE A 329 10.11 -16.70 -15.90
N ARG A 330 9.48 -16.80 -17.06
CA ARG A 330 9.95 -17.63 -18.18
C ARG A 330 10.28 -16.84 -19.43
N ARG A 331 9.63 -15.71 -19.64
CA ARG A 331 9.81 -14.84 -20.80
C ARG A 331 10.14 -13.43 -20.35
N PHE A 332 11.12 -12.85 -21.03
CA PHE A 332 11.52 -11.46 -20.81
C PHE A 332 11.45 -10.73 -22.13
N THR A 333 10.86 -9.55 -22.12
CA THR A 333 10.88 -8.61 -23.22
C THR A 333 11.72 -7.40 -22.85
N ALA A 334 12.21 -6.69 -23.83
CA ALA A 334 12.83 -5.37 -23.69
C ALA A 334 12.67 -4.62 -25.01
N SER A 335 12.75 -3.30 -24.95
CA SER A 335 12.83 -2.50 -26.16
C SER A 335 13.92 -1.44 -26.05
N CYS A 336 14.41 -0.95 -27.19
CA CYS A 336 15.31 0.18 -27.26
C CYS A 336 15.28 0.81 -28.65
N ALA A 337 15.55 2.13 -28.70
CA ALA A 337 15.71 2.82 -29.96
C ALA A 337 16.90 2.22 -30.78
N SER A 338 16.74 2.15 -32.10
CA SER A 338 17.70 1.51 -33.00
C SER A 338 19.10 2.14 -33.01
N ASP A 339 19.19 3.42 -32.63
CA ASP A 339 20.44 4.16 -32.44
C ASP A 339 21.08 3.94 -31.06
N ASN A 340 20.38 3.28 -30.11
CA ASN A 340 20.92 2.94 -28.80
C ASN A 340 21.77 1.66 -28.83
N ALA A 341 22.95 1.75 -29.48
CA ALA A 341 23.87 0.63 -29.62
C ALA A 341 24.32 0.04 -28.26
N ALA A 342 24.38 0.87 -27.22
CA ALA A 342 24.79 0.44 -25.89
C ALA A 342 23.76 -0.52 -25.26
N SER A 343 22.48 -0.18 -25.32
CA SER A 343 21.39 -1.04 -24.83
C SER A 343 21.32 -2.34 -25.65
N ALA A 344 21.35 -2.24 -26.98
CA ALA A 344 21.36 -3.41 -27.85
C ALA A 344 22.52 -4.36 -27.54
N ALA A 345 23.72 -3.84 -27.20
CA ALA A 345 24.87 -4.66 -26.84
C ALA A 345 24.68 -5.38 -25.49
N VAL A 346 24.04 -4.75 -24.51
CA VAL A 346 23.67 -5.38 -23.23
C VAL A 346 22.70 -6.53 -23.48
N LEU A 347 21.61 -6.27 -24.20
CA LEU A 347 20.57 -7.26 -24.49
C LEU A 347 21.12 -8.50 -25.24
N ARG A 348 21.92 -8.29 -26.30
CA ARG A 348 22.57 -9.41 -27.02
C ARG A 348 23.44 -10.26 -26.09
N ARG A 349 24.23 -9.63 -25.20
CA ARG A 349 25.11 -10.37 -24.28
C ARG A 349 24.37 -11.12 -23.17
N LEU A 350 23.14 -10.74 -22.88
CA LEU A 350 22.22 -11.48 -22.00
C LEU A 350 21.51 -12.65 -22.71
N GLY A 351 21.62 -12.71 -24.05
CA GLY A 351 21.00 -13.73 -24.88
C GLY A 351 19.62 -13.36 -25.42
N PHE A 352 19.23 -12.10 -25.32
CA PHE A 352 18.03 -11.60 -25.99
C PHE A 352 18.21 -11.65 -27.51
N ARG A 353 17.10 -11.91 -28.21
CA ARG A 353 17.00 -11.90 -29.65
C ARG A 353 16.06 -10.80 -30.12
N GLU A 354 16.40 -10.10 -31.17
CA GLU A 354 15.48 -9.20 -31.86
C GLU A 354 14.34 -10.03 -32.48
N TRP A 355 13.09 -9.62 -32.21
CA TRP A 355 11.92 -10.32 -32.74
C TRP A 355 10.96 -9.39 -33.50
N GLY A 356 11.12 -8.08 -33.38
CA GLY A 356 10.27 -7.10 -34.05
C GLY A 356 10.90 -5.72 -34.10
N ARG A 357 10.36 -4.88 -34.97
CA ARG A 357 10.78 -3.50 -35.13
C ARG A 357 9.59 -2.63 -35.51
N GLU A 358 9.48 -1.49 -34.84
CA GLU A 358 8.49 -0.47 -35.13
C GLU A 358 9.19 0.68 -35.86
N PRO A 359 8.93 0.91 -37.15
CA PRO A 359 9.60 1.93 -37.92
C PRO A 359 9.26 3.34 -37.46
N ALA A 360 10.25 4.21 -37.45
CA ALA A 360 10.10 5.64 -37.14
C ALA A 360 9.36 5.94 -35.82
N ALA A 361 9.56 5.11 -34.80
CA ALA A 361 8.88 5.24 -33.51
C ALA A 361 9.35 6.45 -32.68
N HIS A 362 10.55 6.95 -32.97
CA HIS A 362 11.16 8.04 -32.21
C HIS A 362 11.64 9.18 -33.10
N ASP A 363 11.33 10.41 -32.73
CA ASP A 363 11.92 11.61 -33.34
C ASP A 363 13.32 11.87 -32.77
N LEU A 364 14.28 12.12 -33.64
CA LEU A 364 15.65 12.43 -33.24
C LEU A 364 15.87 13.93 -33.05
N PRO A 365 16.65 14.38 -32.05
CA PRO A 365 16.89 15.80 -31.76
C PRO A 365 17.48 16.60 -32.92
N GLY A 366 18.16 15.93 -33.88
CA GLY A 366 18.77 16.55 -35.07
C GLY A 366 17.92 16.47 -36.34
N GLY A 367 16.67 15.99 -36.23
CA GLY A 367 15.80 15.64 -37.36
C GLY A 367 16.02 14.19 -37.85
N GLY A 368 14.98 13.63 -38.47
CA GLY A 368 14.90 12.21 -38.78
C GLY A 368 14.30 11.39 -37.68
N THR A 369 14.24 10.08 -37.85
CA THR A 369 13.59 9.15 -36.93
C THR A 369 14.48 7.96 -36.60
N ALA A 370 14.23 7.30 -35.46
CA ALA A 370 14.78 5.99 -35.12
C ALA A 370 13.64 5.00 -34.93
N ASP A 371 13.91 3.74 -35.26
CA ASP A 371 12.96 2.65 -35.00
C ASP A 371 13.02 2.25 -33.53
N GLU A 372 11.92 1.71 -32.99
CA GLU A 372 11.95 0.91 -31.75
C GLU A 372 12.25 -0.53 -32.11
N VAL A 373 13.27 -1.10 -31.48
CA VAL A 373 13.69 -2.51 -31.65
C VAL A 373 13.20 -3.31 -30.46
N HIS A 374 12.41 -4.33 -30.70
CA HIS A 374 11.86 -5.23 -29.71
C HIS A 374 12.72 -6.49 -29.54
N TRP A 375 13.02 -6.81 -28.29
CA TRP A 375 13.86 -7.92 -27.88
C TRP A 375 13.11 -8.91 -27.01
N GLU A 376 13.44 -10.19 -27.11
CA GLU A 376 12.91 -11.23 -26.23
C GLU A 376 14.00 -12.19 -25.75
N LEU A 377 13.82 -12.73 -24.56
CA LEU A 377 14.58 -13.81 -23.97
C LEU A 377 13.61 -14.81 -23.35
N THR A 378 13.68 -16.07 -23.79
CA THR A 378 12.94 -17.18 -23.15
C THR A 378 13.92 -18.04 -22.35
N ARG A 379 13.59 -18.32 -21.10
CA ARG A 379 14.30 -19.26 -20.24
C ARG A 379 13.43 -20.50 -20.05
N GLY A 380 13.92 -21.68 -20.43
CA GLY A 380 13.23 -22.93 -20.14
C GLY A 380 13.09 -23.08 -18.63
N GLY A 381 11.87 -23.27 -18.13
CA GLY A 381 11.67 -23.73 -16.76
C GLY A 381 12.39 -25.08 -16.61
N ALA A 382 13.05 -25.30 -15.47
CA ALA A 382 13.53 -26.63 -15.11
C ALA A 382 12.34 -27.59 -15.29
N ALA A 383 12.49 -28.58 -16.17
CA ALA A 383 11.48 -29.60 -16.39
C ALA A 383 11.15 -30.21 -15.01
N GLY A 384 9.99 -29.88 -14.47
CA GLY A 384 9.48 -30.58 -13.33
C GLY A 384 9.50 -32.07 -13.66
N THR A 385 10.35 -32.83 -13.01
CA THR A 385 10.32 -34.28 -13.04
C THR A 385 8.97 -34.68 -12.46
N GLY A 386 7.97 -34.78 -13.35
CA GLY A 386 6.69 -35.40 -13.06
C GLY A 386 6.95 -36.85 -12.74
N SER A 387 6.93 -37.18 -11.46
CA SER A 387 6.72 -38.55 -11.00
C SER A 387 5.23 -38.85 -11.15
N ARG A 388 4.93 -39.86 -11.92
CA ARG A 388 3.59 -40.48 -12.11
C ARG A 388 3.08 -41.05 -10.82
#